data_aaf06ede9a382a965bf911ac7466ae76
#
_entry.id   aaf06ede9a382a965bf911ac7466ae76
#
_cell.length_a   1.000
_cell.length_b   1.000
_cell.length_c   1.000
_cell.angle_alpha   90.00
_cell.angle_beta   90.00
_cell.angle_gamma   90.00
#
_symmetry.space_group_name_H-M   'P 1'
#
loop_
_entity.id
_entity.type
_entity.pdbx_description
1 polymer ?
#
loop_
_entity_poly.entity_id
_entity_poly.type
_entity_poly.pdbx_seq_one_letter_code
_entity_poly.pdbx_strand_id
1 'polypeptide(L)'
;METYKTILFTSNLSENSRYAFTHVTLMARSFGSKIILLHVIDEIPGQLQYRISKLYGEARWKEMLDSHMKEAKRALTGKVSSKKMIQVALKGFCDEEGLSIAEGGVAGHEVIIKEGDVAKTILEQSALNHCDLIVMGASKGLLNGTAVGNNIKSVLKGAKVPVIVVPPAPVG
;
A
#
# COMPACT_ATOMS: atom_id res chain seq x y z
N MET A 1 -4.25 -25.54 -13.09
CA MET A 1 -3.15 -24.79 -12.44
C MET A 1 -3.74 -23.69 -11.58
N GLU A 2 -3.45 -23.73 -10.31
CA GLU A 2 -3.94 -22.71 -9.42
C GLU A 2 -3.16 -21.41 -9.67
N THR A 3 -3.89 -20.31 -9.83
CA THR A 3 -3.32 -18.97 -9.98
C THR A 3 -3.62 -18.15 -8.74
N TYR A 4 -2.83 -17.12 -8.48
CA TYR A 4 -3.13 -16.20 -7.38
C TYR A 4 -4.35 -15.37 -7.74
N LYS A 5 -5.46 -15.59 -7.03
CA LYS A 5 -6.72 -14.87 -7.29
C LYS A 5 -6.79 -13.53 -6.58
N THR A 6 -6.24 -13.44 -5.38
CA THR A 6 -6.27 -12.23 -4.55
C THR A 6 -4.90 -11.99 -3.94
N ILE A 7 -4.30 -10.87 -4.29
CA ILE A 7 -2.99 -10.44 -3.78
C ILE A 7 -3.20 -9.35 -2.74
N LEU A 8 -2.67 -9.55 -1.53
CA LEU A 8 -2.60 -8.52 -0.50
C LEU A 8 -1.27 -7.79 -0.63
N PHE A 9 -1.34 -6.52 -0.94
CA PHE A 9 -0.18 -5.63 -0.92
C PHE A 9 -0.24 -4.72 0.29
N THR A 10 0.84 -4.68 1.07
CA THR A 10 0.91 -3.81 2.25
C THR A 10 1.81 -2.62 1.95
N SER A 11 1.29 -1.42 2.17
CA SER A 11 1.99 -0.17 1.92
C SER A 11 2.32 0.55 3.22
N ASN A 12 3.50 1.16 3.30
CA ASN A 12 3.85 2.15 4.31
C ASN A 12 4.00 3.55 3.70
N LEU A 13 3.56 3.74 2.45
CA LEU A 13 3.66 5.00 1.71
C LEU A 13 5.09 5.52 1.56
N SER A 14 6.04 4.61 1.34
CA SER A 14 7.43 4.92 1.03
C SER A 14 7.73 4.69 -0.44
N GLU A 15 8.87 5.17 -0.90
CA GLU A 15 9.37 4.87 -2.26
C GLU A 15 9.52 3.37 -2.48
N ASN A 16 9.91 2.62 -1.46
CA ASN A 16 10.03 1.16 -1.55
C ASN A 16 8.67 0.50 -1.75
N SER A 17 7.62 1.01 -1.08
CA SER A 17 6.25 0.53 -1.30
C SER A 17 5.77 0.84 -2.71
N ARG A 18 6.05 2.02 -3.20
CA ARG A 18 5.70 2.44 -4.57
C ARG A 18 6.37 1.53 -5.60
N TYR A 19 7.64 1.25 -5.42
CA TYR A 19 8.39 0.32 -6.28
C TYR A 19 7.83 -1.11 -6.19
N ALA A 20 7.57 -1.59 -4.99
CA ALA A 20 6.96 -2.91 -4.79
C ALA A 20 5.60 -3.03 -5.49
N PHE A 21 4.82 -1.96 -5.47
CA PHE A 21 3.50 -1.94 -6.12
C PHE A 21 3.58 -2.13 -7.63
N THR A 22 4.64 -1.68 -8.30
CA THR A 22 4.84 -1.95 -9.73
C THR A 22 4.91 -3.45 -10.02
N HIS A 23 5.56 -4.21 -9.14
CA HIS A 23 5.63 -5.67 -9.24
C HIS A 23 4.29 -6.35 -8.94
N VAL A 24 3.54 -5.82 -7.97
CA VAL A 24 2.20 -6.32 -7.67
C VAL A 24 1.28 -6.19 -8.89
N THR A 25 1.32 -5.05 -9.57
CA THR A 25 0.49 -4.85 -10.77
C THR A 25 0.88 -5.77 -11.91
N LEU A 26 2.18 -6.00 -12.10
CA LEU A 26 2.66 -6.96 -13.10
C LEU A 26 2.15 -8.37 -12.82
N MET A 27 2.25 -8.82 -11.57
CA MET A 27 1.74 -10.13 -11.16
C MET A 27 0.22 -10.22 -11.31
N ALA A 28 -0.49 -9.19 -10.87
CA ALA A 28 -1.95 -9.17 -10.94
C ALA A 28 -2.46 -9.23 -12.39
N ARG A 29 -1.79 -8.54 -13.30
CA ARG A 29 -2.11 -8.62 -14.73
C ARG A 29 -1.85 -10.01 -15.30
N SER A 30 -0.72 -10.61 -14.92
CA SER A 30 -0.34 -11.94 -15.39
C SER A 30 -1.28 -13.03 -14.92
N PHE A 31 -1.79 -12.93 -13.70
CA PHE A 31 -2.66 -13.95 -13.10
C PHE A 31 -4.14 -13.58 -13.15
N GLY A 32 -4.51 -12.38 -13.56
CA GLY A 32 -5.88 -11.88 -13.46
C GLY A 32 -6.34 -11.70 -12.01
N SER A 33 -5.43 -11.30 -11.11
CA SER A 33 -5.70 -11.21 -9.68
C SER A 33 -6.42 -9.93 -9.31
N LYS A 34 -7.23 -10.03 -8.25
CA LYS A 34 -7.68 -8.85 -7.49
C LYS A 34 -6.54 -8.38 -6.59
N ILE A 35 -6.38 -7.07 -6.44
CA ILE A 35 -5.40 -6.46 -5.55
C ILE A 35 -6.12 -5.86 -4.35
N ILE A 36 -5.66 -6.18 -3.14
CA ILE A 36 -6.04 -5.48 -1.92
C ILE A 36 -4.84 -4.67 -1.46
N LEU A 37 -5.02 -3.34 -1.43
CA LEU A 37 -4.01 -2.42 -0.90
C LEU A 37 -4.33 -2.16 0.56
N LEU A 38 -3.49 -2.66 1.44
CA LEU A 38 -3.64 -2.47 2.88
C LEU A 38 -2.64 -1.44 3.39
N HIS A 39 -3.13 -0.47 4.13
CA HIS A 39 -2.29 0.42 4.93
C HIS A 39 -2.69 0.30 6.40
N VAL A 40 -1.72 0.02 7.26
CA VAL A 40 -1.92 -0.02 8.71
C VAL A 40 -1.34 1.26 9.30
N ILE A 41 -2.20 2.05 9.96
CA ILE A 41 -1.78 3.31 10.58
C ILE A 41 -1.07 2.99 11.88
N ASP A 42 0.21 3.34 11.95
CA ASP A 42 1.05 3.20 13.14
C ASP A 42 1.79 4.50 13.51
N GLU A 43 1.37 5.61 12.90
CA GLU A 43 2.03 6.91 13.02
C GLU A 43 1.04 8.04 13.31
N ILE A 44 1.57 9.15 13.83
CA ILE A 44 0.76 10.37 14.06
C ILE A 44 0.54 11.13 12.74
N PRO A 45 -0.58 11.90 12.63
CA PRO A 45 -0.95 12.58 11.38
C PRO A 45 0.12 13.48 10.77
N GLY A 46 0.91 14.18 11.58
CA GLY A 46 1.97 15.05 11.08
C GLY A 46 3.11 14.29 10.40
N GLN A 47 3.48 13.13 10.93
CA GLN A 47 4.49 12.26 10.32
C GLN A 47 3.99 11.68 9.01
N LEU A 48 2.73 11.29 8.96
CA LEU A 48 2.07 10.77 7.77
C LEU A 48 2.08 11.81 6.65
N GLN A 49 1.64 13.03 6.93
CA GLN A 49 1.62 14.11 5.95
C GLN A 49 3.01 14.42 5.41
N TYR A 50 3.99 14.49 6.28
CA TYR A 50 5.39 14.70 5.88
C TYR A 50 5.88 13.59 4.94
N ARG A 51 5.60 12.34 5.27
CA ARG A 51 6.00 11.19 4.45
C ARG A 51 5.37 11.23 3.07
N ILE A 52 4.08 11.50 2.99
CA ILE A 52 3.35 11.58 1.72
C ILE A 52 3.82 12.76 0.88
N SER A 53 4.01 13.92 1.49
CA SER A 53 4.52 15.09 0.76
C SER A 53 5.94 14.88 0.24
N LYS A 54 6.75 14.12 0.96
CA LYS A 54 8.08 13.73 0.51
C LYS A 54 8.04 12.74 -0.65
N LEU A 55 7.07 11.84 -0.64
CA LEU A 55 6.89 10.83 -1.69
C LEU A 55 6.47 11.45 -3.03
N TYR A 56 5.50 12.36 -3.00
CA TYR A 56 4.94 12.99 -4.21
C TYR A 56 5.53 14.36 -4.54
N GLY A 57 6.16 15.02 -3.57
CA GLY A 57 6.49 16.44 -3.62
C GLY A 57 5.32 17.30 -3.14
N GLU A 58 5.63 18.43 -2.51
CA GLU A 58 4.61 19.29 -1.88
C GLU A 58 3.56 19.81 -2.88
N ALA A 59 4.01 20.28 -4.05
CA ALA A 59 3.12 20.84 -5.05
C ALA A 59 2.13 19.81 -5.59
N ARG A 60 2.62 18.63 -5.96
CA ARG A 60 1.78 17.55 -6.47
C ARG A 60 0.85 17.00 -5.40
N TRP A 61 1.35 16.82 -4.19
CA TRP A 61 0.52 16.36 -3.07
C TRP A 61 -0.64 17.33 -2.79
N LYS A 62 -0.35 18.62 -2.81
CA LYS A 62 -1.39 19.65 -2.65
C LYS A 62 -2.44 19.57 -3.76
N GLU A 63 -2.03 19.40 -5.01
CA GLU A 63 -2.95 19.21 -6.14
C GLU A 63 -3.82 17.96 -5.98
N MET A 64 -3.22 16.85 -5.56
CA MET A 64 -3.95 15.60 -5.32
C MET A 64 -5.01 15.79 -4.25
N LEU A 65 -4.68 16.42 -3.12
CA LEU A 65 -5.64 16.71 -2.07
C LEU A 65 -6.75 17.65 -2.55
N ASP A 66 -6.41 18.73 -3.22
CA ASP A 66 -7.39 19.70 -3.71
C ASP A 66 -8.35 19.08 -4.73
N SER A 67 -7.84 18.25 -5.62
CA SER A 67 -8.64 17.60 -6.65
C SER A 67 -9.63 16.57 -6.07
N HIS A 68 -9.23 15.84 -5.03
CA HIS A 68 -10.08 14.80 -4.43
C HIS A 68 -10.94 15.27 -3.26
N MET A 69 -10.72 16.49 -2.77
CA MET A 69 -11.34 16.99 -1.55
C MET A 69 -12.15 18.27 -1.69
N LYS A 70 -12.37 18.75 -2.91
CA LYS A 70 -13.13 19.97 -3.15
C LYS A 70 -14.49 19.99 -2.46
N GLU A 71 -15.17 18.85 -2.41
CA GLU A 71 -16.48 18.73 -1.77
C GLU A 71 -16.37 18.52 -0.26
N ALA A 72 -15.39 17.75 0.20
CA ALA A 72 -15.18 17.46 1.61
C ALA A 72 -14.65 18.67 2.38
N LYS A 73 -13.83 19.52 1.76
CA LYS A 73 -13.31 20.76 2.36
C LYS A 73 -14.38 21.77 2.68
N ARG A 74 -15.47 21.78 1.92
CA ARG A 74 -16.60 22.70 2.17
C ARG A 74 -17.46 22.27 3.36
N ALA A 75 -17.44 20.98 3.69
CA ALA A 75 -18.26 20.40 4.75
C ALA A 75 -17.51 20.28 6.09
N LEU A 76 -16.19 20.28 6.09
CA LEU A 76 -15.37 20.08 7.28
C LEU A 76 -14.36 21.23 7.41
N THR A 77 -14.38 21.88 8.55
CA THR A 77 -13.47 22.97 8.88
C THR A 77 -11.99 22.55 8.89
N GLY A 78 -11.39 22.46 7.72
CA GLY A 78 -9.95 22.58 7.52
C GLY A 78 -9.02 21.43 7.87
N LYS A 79 -9.46 20.31 8.47
CA LYS A 79 -8.55 19.20 8.78
C LYS A 79 -8.88 17.95 7.98
N VAL A 80 -7.91 17.52 7.18
CA VAL A 80 -7.99 16.26 6.45
C VAL A 80 -7.64 15.12 7.40
N SER A 81 -8.50 14.10 7.50
CA SER A 81 -8.21 12.93 8.33
C SER A 81 -7.04 12.11 7.74
N SER A 82 -6.31 11.41 8.61
CA SER A 82 -5.24 10.49 8.19
C SER A 82 -5.76 9.44 7.21
N LYS A 83 -6.93 8.89 7.48
CA LYS A 83 -7.57 7.91 6.59
C LYS A 83 -7.78 8.47 5.19
N LYS A 84 -8.25 9.71 5.07
CA LYS A 84 -8.46 10.35 3.77
C LYS A 84 -7.16 10.63 3.03
N MET A 85 -6.13 11.10 3.75
CA MET A 85 -4.80 11.28 3.17
C MET A 85 -4.25 9.97 2.59
N ILE A 86 -4.39 8.87 3.33
CA ILE A 86 -3.95 7.55 2.88
C ILE A 86 -4.73 7.10 1.65
N GLN A 87 -6.05 7.29 1.63
CA GLN A 87 -6.88 6.96 0.47
C GLN A 87 -6.42 7.69 -0.78
N VAL A 88 -6.17 8.99 -0.68
CA VAL A 88 -5.68 9.81 -1.80
C VAL A 88 -4.30 9.34 -2.26
N ALA A 89 -3.39 9.09 -1.32
CA ALA A 89 -2.04 8.66 -1.64
C ALA A 89 -2.00 7.28 -2.31
N LEU A 90 -2.78 6.33 -1.83
CA LEU A 90 -2.86 4.99 -2.43
C LEU A 90 -3.58 5.01 -3.78
N LYS A 91 -4.58 5.88 -3.93
CA LYS A 91 -5.19 6.10 -5.25
C LYS A 91 -4.15 6.59 -6.26
N GLY A 92 -3.21 7.43 -5.81
CA GLY A 92 -2.08 7.86 -6.64
C GLY A 92 -1.22 6.69 -7.13
N PHE A 93 -0.98 5.68 -6.29
CA PHE A 93 -0.28 4.46 -6.71
C PHE A 93 -1.04 3.75 -7.83
N CYS A 94 -2.36 3.62 -7.67
CA CYS A 94 -3.21 2.99 -8.68
C CYS A 94 -3.20 3.77 -9.99
N ASP A 95 -3.33 5.08 -9.94
CA ASP A 95 -3.35 5.95 -11.11
C ASP A 95 -2.03 5.89 -11.89
N GLU A 96 -0.90 5.86 -11.18
CA GLU A 96 0.44 5.75 -11.80
C GLU A 96 0.62 4.42 -12.54
N GLU A 97 -0.01 3.35 -12.06
CA GLU A 97 0.04 2.03 -12.68
C GLU A 97 -1.09 1.78 -13.68
N GLY A 98 -1.92 2.78 -13.94
CA GLY A 98 -3.03 2.65 -14.88
C GLY A 98 -4.13 1.72 -14.42
N LEU A 99 -4.33 1.57 -13.12
CA LEU A 99 -5.39 0.73 -12.54
C LEU A 99 -6.74 1.46 -12.43
N SER A 100 -7.06 2.33 -13.34
CA SER A 100 -8.39 2.92 -13.38
C SER A 100 -9.38 1.92 -13.97
N ILE A 101 -10.20 1.35 -13.13
CA ILE A 101 -11.41 0.59 -13.49
C ILE A 101 -11.25 -0.42 -14.62
N ALA A 102 -11.01 -1.67 -14.28
CA ALA A 102 -11.24 -2.86 -15.12
C ALA A 102 -10.48 -2.97 -16.45
N GLU A 103 -9.50 -2.14 -16.74
CA GLU A 103 -8.67 -2.27 -17.93
C GLU A 103 -7.33 -2.92 -17.58
N GLY A 104 -6.91 -3.88 -18.37
CA GLY A 104 -5.57 -4.44 -18.30
C GLY A 104 -5.40 -5.78 -17.58
N GLY A 105 -6.47 -6.57 -17.42
CA GLY A 105 -6.35 -7.95 -16.91
C GLY A 105 -6.29 -8.10 -15.40
N VAL A 106 -6.49 -7.03 -14.65
CA VAL A 106 -6.64 -7.07 -13.19
C VAL A 106 -8.13 -7.21 -12.84
N ALA A 107 -8.46 -8.15 -11.95
CA ALA A 107 -9.85 -8.41 -11.55
C ALA A 107 -10.45 -7.31 -10.64
N GLY A 108 -9.70 -6.26 -10.38
CA GLY A 108 -10.12 -5.12 -9.57
C GLY A 108 -9.13 -4.83 -8.45
N HIS A 109 -9.39 -3.75 -7.74
CA HIS A 109 -8.60 -3.39 -6.57
C HIS A 109 -9.47 -2.79 -5.48
N GLU A 110 -9.02 -2.93 -4.24
CA GLU A 110 -9.71 -2.43 -3.05
C GLU A 110 -8.67 -1.84 -2.10
N VAL A 111 -9.00 -0.73 -1.46
CA VAL A 111 -8.15 -0.09 -0.45
C VAL A 111 -8.73 -0.36 0.92
N ILE A 112 -7.92 -0.92 1.82
CA ILE A 112 -8.28 -1.17 3.22
C ILE A 112 -7.32 -0.40 4.11
N ILE A 113 -7.86 0.38 5.04
CA ILE A 113 -7.08 1.15 6.01
C ILE A 113 -7.50 0.72 7.41
N LYS A 114 -6.52 0.28 8.21
CA LYS A 114 -6.72 -0.19 9.57
C LYS A 114 -5.74 0.48 10.51
N GLU A 115 -6.08 0.50 11.79
CA GLU A 115 -5.19 0.93 12.86
C GLU A 115 -4.78 -0.28 13.69
N GLY A 116 -3.58 -0.26 14.26
CA GLY A 116 -3.14 -1.29 15.17
C GLY A 116 -1.73 -1.81 14.89
N ASP A 117 -1.46 -3.01 15.36
CA ASP A 117 -0.19 -3.71 15.13
C ASP A 117 -0.09 -4.09 13.65
N VAL A 118 1.02 -3.73 13.02
CA VAL A 118 1.19 -3.89 11.57
C VAL A 118 1.13 -5.36 11.16
N ALA A 119 1.99 -6.20 11.72
CA ALA A 119 2.08 -7.60 11.32
C ALA A 119 0.78 -8.37 11.61
N LYS A 120 0.21 -8.17 12.79
CA LYS A 120 -1.04 -8.80 13.19
C LYS A 120 -2.18 -8.41 12.25
N THR A 121 -2.29 -7.13 11.92
CA THR A 121 -3.33 -6.63 11.01
C THR A 121 -3.17 -7.20 9.61
N ILE A 122 -1.94 -7.28 9.10
CA ILE A 122 -1.65 -7.89 7.80
C ILE A 122 -2.15 -9.34 7.76
N LEU A 123 -1.81 -10.12 8.77
CA LEU A 123 -2.21 -11.53 8.84
C LEU A 123 -3.73 -11.69 8.97
N GLU A 124 -4.37 -10.87 9.78
CA GLU A 124 -5.84 -10.86 9.92
C GLU A 124 -6.54 -10.51 8.61
N GLN A 125 -6.09 -9.46 7.93
CA GLN A 125 -6.70 -9.03 6.67
C GLN A 125 -6.46 -10.03 5.55
N SER A 126 -5.30 -10.68 5.52
CA SER A 126 -5.02 -11.76 4.58
C SER A 126 -6.03 -12.90 4.73
N ALA A 127 -6.30 -13.31 5.96
CA ALA A 127 -7.26 -14.37 6.25
C ALA A 127 -8.70 -13.97 5.95
N LEU A 128 -9.12 -12.78 6.41
CA LEU A 128 -10.48 -12.26 6.21
C LEU A 128 -10.86 -12.10 4.74
N ASN A 129 -9.90 -11.71 3.91
CA ASN A 129 -10.13 -11.47 2.50
C ASN A 129 -9.73 -12.65 1.61
N HIS A 130 -9.42 -13.79 2.21
CA HIS A 130 -9.04 -15.02 1.48
C HIS A 130 -7.91 -14.77 0.48
N CYS A 131 -6.88 -14.02 0.90
CA CYS A 131 -5.75 -13.71 0.02
C CYS A 131 -4.88 -14.94 -0.21
N ASP A 132 -4.38 -15.09 -1.43
CA ASP A 132 -3.52 -16.21 -1.83
C ASP A 132 -2.05 -15.87 -1.75
N LEU A 133 -1.73 -14.59 -1.69
CA LEU A 133 -0.36 -14.08 -1.74
C LEU A 133 -0.29 -12.77 -0.97
N ILE A 134 0.77 -12.60 -0.19
CA ILE A 134 1.10 -11.32 0.47
C ILE A 134 2.35 -10.76 -0.18
N VAL A 135 2.35 -9.47 -0.53
CA VAL A 135 3.53 -8.78 -1.07
C VAL A 135 3.86 -7.59 -0.19
N MET A 136 5.12 -7.50 0.21
CA MET A 136 5.66 -6.44 1.06
C MET A 136 6.90 -5.83 0.42
N GLY A 137 7.06 -4.52 0.52
CA GLY A 137 8.31 -3.86 0.13
C GLY A 137 9.31 -3.86 1.29
N ALA A 138 10.55 -4.21 1.01
CA ALA A 138 11.63 -4.11 1.98
C ALA A 138 12.27 -2.73 1.94
N SER A 139 12.59 -2.18 3.10
CA SER A 139 13.40 -0.96 3.21
C SER A 139 14.88 -1.28 3.14
N LYS A 140 15.70 -0.26 2.88
CA LYS A 140 17.17 -0.40 2.90
C LYS A 140 17.70 -0.90 4.24
N GLY A 141 16.98 -0.62 5.33
CA GLY A 141 17.33 -1.07 6.67
C GLY A 141 17.17 -2.58 6.89
N LEU A 142 16.44 -3.29 6.03
CA LEU A 142 16.25 -4.75 6.17
C LEU A 142 17.59 -5.50 6.16
N LEU A 143 18.51 -5.08 5.30
CA LEU A 143 19.83 -5.70 5.16
C LEU A 143 20.75 -5.43 6.36
N ASN A 144 20.44 -4.43 7.15
CA ASN A 144 21.25 -4.00 8.30
C ASN A 144 20.65 -4.44 9.65
N GLY A 145 19.62 -5.30 9.63
CA GLY A 145 19.01 -5.81 10.86
C GLY A 145 18.26 -4.78 11.68
N THR A 146 17.74 -3.73 11.05
CA THR A 146 16.98 -2.68 11.75
C THR A 146 15.54 -3.11 12.07
N ALA A 147 14.86 -2.33 12.92
CA ALA A 147 13.50 -2.61 13.38
C ALA A 147 12.47 -2.75 12.24
N VAL A 148 12.73 -2.15 11.06
CA VAL A 148 11.85 -2.22 9.90
C VAL A 148 11.68 -3.65 9.40
N GLY A 149 12.70 -4.51 9.58
CA GLY A 149 12.63 -5.93 9.24
C GLY A 149 11.72 -6.75 10.16
N ASN A 150 11.34 -6.23 11.33
CA ASN A 150 10.55 -6.97 12.31
C ASN A 150 9.13 -7.28 11.82
N ASN A 151 8.49 -6.36 11.13
CA ASN A 151 7.16 -6.61 10.57
C ASN A 151 7.18 -7.70 9.51
N ILE A 152 8.19 -7.67 8.64
CA ILE A 152 8.38 -8.71 7.62
C ILE A 152 8.63 -10.07 8.28
N LYS A 153 9.51 -10.12 9.27
CA LYS A 153 9.79 -11.36 10.01
C LYS A 153 8.54 -11.91 10.70
N SER A 154 7.76 -11.06 11.34
CA SER A 154 6.53 -11.46 12.03
C SER A 154 5.47 -11.96 11.03
N VAL A 155 5.33 -11.32 9.88
CA VAL A 155 4.42 -11.78 8.83
C VAL A 155 4.89 -13.14 8.30
N LEU A 156 6.17 -13.31 8.00
CA LEU A 156 6.72 -14.59 7.53
C LEU A 156 6.49 -15.73 8.51
N LYS A 157 6.59 -15.46 9.82
CA LYS A 157 6.34 -16.48 10.85
C LYS A 157 4.87 -16.88 10.94
N GLY A 158 3.96 -15.94 10.75
CA GLY A 158 2.53 -16.17 10.93
C GLY A 158 1.75 -16.44 9.65
N ALA A 159 2.33 -16.21 8.50
CA ALA A 159 1.63 -16.33 7.22
C ALA A 159 1.29 -17.79 6.89
N LYS A 160 0.09 -17.99 6.37
CA LYS A 160 -0.39 -19.29 5.87
C LYS A 160 -0.44 -19.32 4.35
N VAL A 161 0.00 -18.25 3.72
CA VAL A 161 0.11 -18.13 2.26
C VAL A 161 1.52 -17.64 1.91
N PRO A 162 1.97 -17.81 0.68
CA PRO A 162 3.27 -17.28 0.27
C PRO A 162 3.41 -15.77 0.50
N VAL A 163 4.61 -15.34 0.86
CA VAL A 163 4.95 -13.93 1.07
C VAL A 163 6.10 -13.59 0.14
N ILE A 164 5.89 -12.58 -0.68
CA ILE A 164 6.94 -12.02 -1.53
C ILE A 164 7.44 -10.73 -0.89
N VAL A 165 8.74 -10.63 -0.69
CA VAL A 165 9.39 -9.42 -0.22
C VAL A 165 10.16 -8.81 -1.38
N VAL A 166 9.75 -7.61 -1.79
CA VAL A 166 10.40 -6.90 -2.90
C VAL A 166 11.51 -6.02 -2.33
N PRO A 167 12.78 -6.22 -2.74
CA PRO A 167 13.87 -5.39 -2.27
C PRO A 167 13.74 -3.95 -2.76
N PRO A 168 14.46 -3.00 -2.15
CA PRO A 168 14.49 -1.62 -2.65
C PRO A 168 14.90 -1.57 -4.11
N ALA A 169 14.39 -0.56 -4.84
CA ALA A 169 14.76 -0.36 -6.24
C ALA A 169 16.29 -0.24 -6.38
N PRO A 170 16.88 -0.80 -7.44
CA PRO A 170 18.31 -0.64 -7.69
C PRO A 170 18.68 0.83 -7.79
N VAL A 171 19.79 1.21 -7.16
CA VAL A 171 20.37 2.55 -7.30
C VAL A 171 21.16 2.53 -8.59
N GLY A 172 20.58 3.13 -9.61
CA GLY A 172 21.22 3.18 -10.93
C GLY A 172 21.95 4.46 -11.18
#